data_539fe5eebf4048a419bdb2031298897a
#
_entry.id   539fe5eebf4048a419bdb2031298897a
#
_cell.length_a   1.000
_cell.length_b   1.000
_cell.length_c   1.000
_cell.angle_alpha   90.00
_cell.angle_beta   90.00
_cell.angle_gamma   90.00
#
_symmetry.space_group_name_H-M   'P 1'
#
loop_
_entity.id
_entity.type
_entity.pdbx_description
1 polymer ?
#
loop_
_entity_poly.entity_id
_entity_poly.type
_entity_poly.pdbx_seq_one_letter_code
_entity_poly.pdbx_strand_id
1 'polypeptide(L)'
;KINDLEKKISLLSDEEFPKETLKLKKRLKNGESTKQILPEAFALVREASKRTRNERHYDVQIIGGVVLHENKITEMRTGEGKTLTIALAAYLNALEEKGVHIVTVNDYLAKRDSIEMGKIYGFLGLSSGFINNDQSDVERKKNYDCDITYATNSELGFDYLRDNMKYSKSEMVQREHNYAIVDEIDSCLIDEARTPLIISGAAEDKTDKYLAVDRIVKLLNEKEYEIDEKDKNILLTNDGVNHIEKLFSSAGILKNNNFYDPENLDLVHFVNQALKANHLFKKDKDYLIKDNNIKIIDELTGRILEGRRFGDGLHQAIEAKEKIEIQAENQTLASI
;
A
#
# COMPACT_ATOMS: atom_id res chain seq x y z
N LYS A 1 -22.51 19.88 30.33
CA LYS A 1 -23.08 20.52 29.13
C LYS A 1 -23.79 19.50 28.23
N ILE A 2 -23.11 18.38 27.81
CA ILE A 2 -23.71 17.37 26.92
C ILE A 2 -24.90 16.69 27.58
N ASN A 3 -24.77 16.29 28.84
CA ASN A 3 -25.85 15.67 29.62
C ASN A 3 -27.06 16.64 29.83
N ASP A 4 -26.80 17.92 29.95
CA ASP A 4 -27.84 18.93 30.11
C ASP A 4 -28.70 19.10 28.85
N LEU A 5 -28.12 18.79 27.68
CA LEU A 5 -28.82 18.88 26.39
C LEU A 5 -29.66 17.62 26.09
N GLU A 6 -29.44 16.52 26.78
CA GLU A 6 -30.09 15.25 26.49
C GLU A 6 -31.61 15.34 26.48
N LYS A 7 -32.23 16.00 27.49
CA LYS A 7 -33.69 16.21 27.56
C LYS A 7 -34.21 17.01 26.37
N LYS A 8 -33.48 18.02 25.94
CA LYS A 8 -33.89 18.87 24.81
C LYS A 8 -33.81 18.10 23.49
N ILE A 9 -32.71 17.36 23.28
CA ILE A 9 -32.51 16.58 22.05
C ILE A 9 -33.48 15.41 21.95
N SER A 10 -33.83 14.74 23.06
CA SER A 10 -34.80 13.65 23.08
C SER A 10 -36.24 14.05 22.68
N LEU A 11 -36.55 15.34 22.67
CA LEU A 11 -37.86 15.84 22.22
C LEU A 11 -37.93 16.07 20.71
N LEU A 12 -36.78 16.05 19.99
CA LEU A 12 -36.76 16.21 18.54
C LEU A 12 -37.45 15.01 17.85
N SER A 13 -38.17 15.28 16.79
CA SER A 13 -38.61 14.25 15.86
C SER A 13 -37.45 13.72 15.01
N ASP A 14 -37.55 12.50 14.47
CA ASP A 14 -36.50 11.89 13.67
C ASP A 14 -36.13 12.74 12.45
N GLU A 15 -37.11 13.41 11.85
CA GLU A 15 -36.91 14.33 10.70
C GLU A 15 -36.17 15.61 11.05
N GLU A 16 -36.04 15.96 12.31
CA GLU A 16 -35.32 17.14 12.76
C GLU A 16 -33.80 16.91 12.88
N PHE A 17 -33.33 15.66 13.06
CA PHE A 17 -31.91 15.37 13.23
C PHE A 17 -31.06 15.81 12.03
N PRO A 18 -31.40 15.50 10.77
CA PRO A 18 -30.67 16.03 9.63
C PRO A 18 -30.71 17.56 9.54
N LYS A 19 -31.80 18.20 9.96
CA LYS A 19 -31.93 19.67 9.99
C LYS A 19 -31.01 20.29 11.03
N GLU A 20 -30.86 19.68 12.21
CA GLU A 20 -29.89 20.13 13.22
C GLU A 20 -28.45 19.97 12.71
N THR A 21 -28.13 18.87 12.02
CA THR A 21 -26.84 18.71 11.34
C THR A 21 -26.56 19.85 10.35
N LEU A 22 -27.53 20.21 9.53
CA LEU A 22 -27.39 21.34 8.59
C LEU A 22 -27.18 22.68 9.31
N LYS A 23 -27.85 22.90 10.45
CA LYS A 23 -27.63 24.10 11.27
C LYS A 23 -26.21 24.15 11.82
N LEU A 24 -25.68 23.03 12.31
CA LEU A 24 -24.30 22.96 12.80
C LEU A 24 -23.29 23.22 11.67
N LYS A 25 -23.49 22.60 10.50
CA LYS A 25 -22.66 22.90 9.30
C LYS A 25 -22.67 24.39 8.94
N LYS A 26 -23.86 25.04 8.98
CA LYS A 26 -23.98 26.46 8.70
C LYS A 26 -23.26 27.33 9.73
N ARG A 27 -23.31 26.97 11.02
CA ARG A 27 -22.60 27.69 12.09
C ARG A 27 -21.09 27.63 11.91
N LEU A 28 -20.54 26.45 11.52
CA LEU A 28 -19.12 26.30 11.16
C LEU A 28 -18.74 27.17 9.97
N LYS A 29 -19.55 27.20 8.91
CA LYS A 29 -19.34 28.10 7.76
C LYS A 29 -19.38 29.59 8.14
N ASN A 30 -20.09 29.94 9.18
CA ASN A 30 -20.16 31.32 9.72
C ASN A 30 -19.03 31.65 10.71
N GLY A 31 -18.04 30.74 10.90
CA GLY A 31 -16.84 30.99 11.69
C GLY A 31 -16.88 30.47 13.13
N GLU A 32 -17.92 29.75 13.56
CA GLU A 32 -17.87 29.06 14.83
C GLU A 32 -16.89 27.89 14.74
N SER A 33 -16.19 27.60 15.84
CA SER A 33 -15.26 26.46 15.90
C SER A 33 -15.97 25.14 16.22
N THR A 34 -15.37 24.02 15.83
CA THR A 34 -15.84 22.68 16.20
C THR A 34 -15.97 22.52 17.72
N LYS A 35 -15.08 23.14 18.49
CA LYS A 35 -15.12 23.16 19.96
C LYS A 35 -16.39 23.82 20.54
N GLN A 36 -16.90 24.84 19.87
CA GLN A 36 -18.11 25.54 20.32
C GLN A 36 -19.36 24.70 20.10
N ILE A 37 -19.44 23.99 18.99
CA ILE A 37 -20.60 23.15 18.63
C ILE A 37 -20.53 21.72 19.20
N LEU A 38 -19.35 21.28 19.70
CA LEU A 38 -19.11 19.92 20.21
C LEU A 38 -20.19 19.41 21.18
N PRO A 39 -20.65 20.20 22.19
CA PRO A 39 -21.64 19.71 23.10
C PRO A 39 -22.96 19.32 22.43
N GLU A 40 -23.41 20.12 21.46
CA GLU A 40 -24.63 19.88 20.70
C GLU A 40 -24.46 18.70 19.75
N ALA A 41 -23.34 18.64 19.02
CA ALA A 41 -22.98 17.58 18.10
C ALA A 41 -22.96 16.21 18.81
N PHE A 42 -22.29 16.11 19.96
CA PHE A 42 -22.20 14.87 20.72
C PHE A 42 -23.53 14.46 21.35
N ALA A 43 -24.37 15.42 21.76
CA ALA A 43 -25.71 15.12 22.24
C ALA A 43 -26.62 14.58 21.14
N LEU A 44 -26.51 15.10 19.90
CA LEU A 44 -27.20 14.57 18.73
C LEU A 44 -26.78 13.12 18.40
N VAL A 45 -25.46 12.84 18.36
CA VAL A 45 -24.94 11.48 18.12
C VAL A 45 -25.42 10.51 19.21
N ARG A 46 -25.39 10.90 20.49
CA ARG A 46 -25.86 10.07 21.61
C ARG A 46 -27.31 9.66 21.42
N GLU A 47 -28.20 10.60 21.12
CA GLU A 47 -29.61 10.30 20.92
C GLU A 47 -29.86 9.51 19.62
N ALA A 48 -29.17 9.85 18.54
CA ALA A 48 -29.24 9.10 17.29
C ALA A 48 -28.82 7.64 17.49
N SER A 49 -27.74 7.38 18.23
CA SER A 49 -27.28 6.03 18.58
C SER A 49 -28.32 5.28 19.39
N LYS A 50 -28.93 5.94 20.37
CA LYS A 50 -30.02 5.34 21.17
C LYS A 50 -31.22 4.96 20.31
N ARG A 51 -31.62 5.80 19.35
CA ARG A 51 -32.78 5.53 18.47
C ARG A 51 -32.51 4.46 17.43
N THR A 52 -31.33 4.48 16.82
CA THR A 52 -30.98 3.59 15.69
C THR A 52 -30.44 2.24 16.12
N ARG A 53 -29.76 2.18 17.28
CA ARG A 53 -29.06 0.98 17.77
C ARG A 53 -29.48 0.52 19.15
N ASN A 54 -30.31 1.29 19.84
CA ASN A 54 -30.64 1.10 21.26
C ASN A 54 -29.42 1.13 22.20
N GLU A 55 -28.37 1.86 21.79
CA GLU A 55 -27.11 2.02 22.50
C GLU A 55 -26.88 3.49 22.87
N ARG A 56 -26.94 3.80 24.16
CA ARG A 56 -26.64 5.15 24.65
C ARG A 56 -25.19 5.27 25.08
N HIS A 57 -24.46 6.24 24.57
CA HIS A 57 -23.08 6.49 24.99
C HIS A 57 -22.98 6.78 26.49
N TYR A 58 -22.04 6.12 27.14
CA TYR A 58 -21.63 6.43 28.52
C TYR A 58 -20.74 7.66 28.59
N ASP A 59 -20.65 8.29 29.75
CA ASP A 59 -19.85 9.50 29.93
C ASP A 59 -18.35 9.26 29.61
N VAL A 60 -17.82 8.07 29.94
CA VAL A 60 -16.44 7.71 29.58
C VAL A 60 -16.22 7.65 28.07
N GLN A 61 -17.20 7.21 27.30
CA GLN A 61 -17.13 7.21 25.83
C GLN A 61 -17.18 8.63 25.27
N ILE A 62 -17.97 9.50 25.89
CA ILE A 62 -18.00 10.94 25.54
C ILE A 62 -16.64 11.59 25.79
N ILE A 63 -15.99 11.30 26.91
CA ILE A 63 -14.62 11.75 27.20
C ILE A 63 -13.66 11.24 26.12
N GLY A 64 -13.72 9.95 25.79
CA GLY A 64 -12.93 9.38 24.69
C GLY A 64 -13.12 10.11 23.36
N GLY A 65 -14.36 10.41 22.99
CA GLY A 65 -14.67 11.18 21.77
C GLY A 65 -14.09 12.61 21.79
N VAL A 66 -14.11 13.28 22.94
CA VAL A 66 -13.47 14.61 23.10
C VAL A 66 -11.95 14.50 22.91
N VAL A 67 -11.32 13.51 23.52
CA VAL A 67 -9.87 13.29 23.41
C VAL A 67 -9.46 13.02 21.97
N LEU A 68 -10.23 12.19 21.23
CA LEU A 68 -10.00 11.95 19.81
C LEU A 68 -10.14 13.24 18.98
N HIS A 69 -11.19 14.05 19.22
CA HIS A 69 -11.36 15.33 18.53
C HIS A 69 -10.20 16.31 18.79
N GLU A 70 -9.58 16.24 19.95
CA GLU A 70 -8.41 17.07 20.30
C GLU A 70 -7.09 16.55 19.71
N ASN A 71 -7.12 15.62 18.76
CA ASN A 71 -5.94 14.99 18.14
C ASN A 71 -5.00 14.31 19.16
N LYS A 72 -5.59 13.62 20.11
CA LYS A 72 -4.87 12.88 21.16
C LYS A 72 -5.14 11.38 21.06
N ILE A 73 -4.26 10.60 21.67
CA ILE A 73 -4.44 9.16 21.84
C ILE A 73 -5.38 8.92 23.01
N THR A 74 -6.40 8.09 22.80
CA THR A 74 -7.29 7.62 23.87
C THR A 74 -7.13 6.11 24.03
N GLU A 75 -6.89 5.67 25.25
CA GLU A 75 -6.84 4.26 25.59
C GLU A 75 -8.18 3.82 26.19
N MET A 76 -8.76 2.77 25.61
CA MET A 76 -9.98 2.13 26.09
C MET A 76 -9.80 0.61 26.06
N ARG A 77 -10.26 -0.07 27.10
CA ARG A 77 -10.20 -1.53 27.18
C ARG A 77 -11.10 -2.18 26.15
N THR A 78 -10.77 -3.41 25.78
CA THR A 78 -11.62 -4.25 24.93
C THR A 78 -13.01 -4.40 25.59
N GLY A 79 -14.06 -4.20 24.81
CA GLY A 79 -15.45 -4.26 25.28
C GLY A 79 -16.03 -2.94 25.81
N GLU A 80 -15.23 -1.87 25.95
CA GLU A 80 -15.73 -0.55 26.39
C GLU A 80 -16.42 0.27 25.28
N GLY A 81 -16.58 -0.30 24.08
CA GLY A 81 -17.30 0.33 22.98
C GLY A 81 -16.51 1.40 22.24
N LYS A 82 -15.24 1.11 21.91
CA LYS A 82 -14.37 2.00 21.10
C LYS A 82 -15.05 2.44 19.80
N THR A 83 -15.65 1.51 19.05
CA THR A 83 -16.32 1.81 17.77
C THR A 83 -17.42 2.85 17.95
N LEU A 84 -18.20 2.76 19.03
CA LEU A 84 -19.26 3.73 19.34
C LEU A 84 -18.66 5.10 19.74
N THR A 85 -17.54 5.09 20.47
CA THR A 85 -16.81 6.31 20.85
C THR A 85 -16.28 7.06 19.62
N ILE A 86 -15.75 6.32 18.65
CA ILE A 86 -15.24 6.87 17.37
C ILE A 86 -16.34 7.66 16.64
N ALA A 87 -17.60 7.19 16.69
CA ALA A 87 -18.71 7.83 15.99
C ALA A 87 -18.96 9.28 16.44
N LEU A 88 -18.67 9.63 17.70
CA LEU A 88 -18.79 10.99 18.23
C LEU A 88 -17.82 11.96 17.52
N ALA A 89 -16.54 11.61 17.51
CA ALA A 89 -15.51 12.45 16.91
C ALA A 89 -15.60 12.45 15.38
N ALA A 90 -15.95 11.31 14.75
CA ALA A 90 -16.16 11.23 13.32
C ALA A 90 -17.28 12.15 12.85
N TYR A 91 -18.44 12.12 13.50
CA TYR A 91 -19.55 13.01 13.17
C TYR A 91 -19.15 14.47 13.28
N LEU A 92 -18.58 14.89 14.42
CA LEU A 92 -18.19 16.28 14.64
C LEU A 92 -17.24 16.83 13.56
N ASN A 93 -16.21 16.07 13.21
CA ASN A 93 -15.22 16.48 12.23
C ASN A 93 -15.75 16.37 10.78
N ALA A 94 -16.72 15.51 10.52
CA ALA A 94 -17.39 15.42 9.21
C ALA A 94 -18.28 16.64 8.91
N LEU A 95 -18.70 17.42 9.92
CA LEU A 95 -19.46 18.64 9.73
C LEU A 95 -18.70 19.73 8.96
N GLU A 96 -17.37 19.65 8.89
CA GLU A 96 -16.54 20.53 8.06
C GLU A 96 -16.64 20.25 6.56
N GLU A 97 -17.28 19.16 6.16
CA GLU A 97 -17.47 18.73 4.76
C GLU A 97 -16.17 18.46 3.99
N LYS A 98 -15.08 18.20 4.70
CA LYS A 98 -13.76 17.90 4.13
C LYS A 98 -13.40 16.40 4.13
N GLY A 99 -14.26 15.57 4.72
CA GLY A 99 -14.07 14.13 4.85
C GLY A 99 -13.31 13.70 6.09
N VAL A 100 -13.76 12.57 6.61
CA VAL A 100 -13.16 11.89 7.76
C VAL A 100 -12.81 10.46 7.35
N HIS A 101 -11.59 10.03 7.67
CA HIS A 101 -11.14 8.65 7.47
C HIS A 101 -11.11 7.92 8.82
N ILE A 102 -11.66 6.71 8.84
CA ILE A 102 -11.56 5.82 10.00
C ILE A 102 -10.76 4.60 9.56
N VAL A 103 -9.56 4.48 10.15
CA VAL A 103 -8.61 3.42 9.82
C VAL A 103 -8.82 2.24 10.76
N THR A 104 -9.01 1.06 10.18
CA THR A 104 -9.21 -0.21 10.90
C THR A 104 -8.14 -1.22 10.51
N VAL A 105 -7.96 -2.28 11.28
CA VAL A 105 -6.91 -3.28 11.06
C VAL A 105 -7.20 -4.27 9.94
N ASN A 106 -8.45 -4.42 9.49
CA ASN A 106 -8.79 -5.32 8.39
C ASN A 106 -10.08 -4.90 7.67
N ASP A 107 -10.26 -5.41 6.45
CA ASP A 107 -11.40 -5.09 5.58
C ASP A 107 -12.75 -5.51 6.17
N TYR A 108 -12.77 -6.60 6.94
CA TYR A 108 -13.99 -7.05 7.59
C TYR A 108 -14.50 -6.00 8.58
N LEU A 109 -13.61 -5.46 9.41
CA LEU A 109 -13.96 -4.40 10.37
C LEU A 109 -14.34 -3.10 9.65
N ALA A 110 -13.60 -2.71 8.61
CA ALA A 110 -13.93 -1.53 7.82
C ALA A 110 -15.36 -1.60 7.27
N LYS A 111 -15.74 -2.73 6.67
CA LYS A 111 -17.09 -2.97 6.15
C LYS A 111 -18.14 -3.04 7.25
N ARG A 112 -17.90 -3.85 8.30
CA ARG A 112 -18.84 -4.03 9.42
C ARG A 112 -19.15 -2.70 10.11
N ASP A 113 -18.12 -1.96 10.47
CA ASP A 113 -18.26 -0.74 11.25
C ASP A 113 -18.83 0.40 10.42
N SER A 114 -18.50 0.47 9.12
CA SER A 114 -19.16 1.40 8.21
C SER A 114 -20.67 1.15 8.12
N ILE A 115 -21.11 -0.10 8.04
CA ILE A 115 -22.53 -0.45 7.96
C ILE A 115 -23.22 -0.17 9.30
N GLU A 116 -22.62 -0.57 10.42
CA GLU A 116 -23.22 -0.44 11.74
C GLU A 116 -23.27 1.01 12.22
N MET A 117 -22.19 1.76 12.11
CA MET A 117 -22.16 3.18 12.46
C MET A 117 -22.84 4.06 11.42
N GLY A 118 -22.89 3.59 10.17
CA GLY A 118 -23.65 4.22 9.09
C GLY A 118 -25.12 4.42 9.40
N LYS A 119 -25.72 3.59 10.28
CA LYS A 119 -27.09 3.79 10.78
C LYS A 119 -27.21 5.10 11.57
N ILE A 120 -26.21 5.40 12.39
CA ILE A 120 -26.15 6.65 13.19
C ILE A 120 -25.91 7.85 12.25
N TYR A 121 -24.92 7.75 11.36
CA TYR A 121 -24.56 8.82 10.46
C TYR A 121 -25.70 9.16 9.48
N GLY A 122 -26.31 8.14 8.88
CA GLY A 122 -27.46 8.30 7.98
C GLY A 122 -28.68 8.92 8.67
N PHE A 123 -28.95 8.53 9.92
CA PHE A 123 -30.00 9.15 10.72
C PHE A 123 -29.74 10.65 10.98
N LEU A 124 -28.47 11.04 11.09
CA LEU A 124 -28.03 12.41 11.24
C LEU A 124 -27.89 13.16 9.89
N GLY A 125 -28.11 12.49 8.76
CA GLY A 125 -28.03 13.07 7.43
C GLY A 125 -26.61 13.18 6.86
N LEU A 126 -25.68 12.33 7.32
CA LEU A 126 -24.35 12.17 6.76
C LEU A 126 -24.21 10.85 5.99
N SER A 127 -23.37 10.86 4.97
CA SER A 127 -23.01 9.68 4.18
C SER A 127 -21.80 8.95 4.78
N SER A 128 -21.80 7.61 4.66
CA SER A 128 -20.65 6.78 5.02
C SER A 128 -20.40 5.71 3.98
N GLY A 129 -19.11 5.38 3.79
CA GLY A 129 -18.66 4.35 2.88
C GLY A 129 -17.48 3.58 3.44
N PHE A 130 -17.06 2.53 2.76
CA PHE A 130 -15.87 1.76 3.09
C PHE A 130 -15.07 1.41 1.83
N ILE A 131 -13.78 1.21 2.00
CA ILE A 131 -12.86 0.77 0.94
C ILE A 131 -12.44 -0.66 1.24
N ASN A 132 -12.47 -1.51 0.21
CA ASN A 132 -11.91 -2.85 0.23
C ASN A 132 -11.26 -3.18 -1.12
N ASN A 133 -10.55 -4.32 -1.19
CA ASN A 133 -9.75 -4.73 -2.33
C ASN A 133 -10.56 -5.07 -3.60
N ASP A 134 -11.84 -5.44 -3.46
CA ASP A 134 -12.68 -5.90 -4.57
C ASP A 134 -13.34 -4.76 -5.37
N GLN A 135 -13.15 -3.51 -4.95
CA GLN A 135 -13.84 -2.35 -5.54
C GLN A 135 -13.09 -1.76 -6.74
N SER A 136 -13.85 -1.35 -7.75
CA SER A 136 -13.37 -0.56 -8.87
C SER A 136 -13.01 0.88 -8.46
N ASP A 137 -12.18 1.57 -9.26
CA ASP A 137 -11.83 2.99 -9.04
C ASP A 137 -13.09 3.89 -8.91
N VAL A 138 -14.14 3.61 -9.67
CA VAL A 138 -15.41 4.36 -9.60
C VAL A 138 -16.11 4.17 -8.26
N GLU A 139 -16.15 2.95 -7.75
CA GLU A 139 -16.74 2.63 -6.45
C GLU A 139 -15.90 3.22 -5.32
N ARG A 140 -14.57 3.11 -5.39
CA ARG A 140 -13.64 3.71 -4.44
C ARG A 140 -13.84 5.22 -4.36
N LYS A 141 -13.88 5.90 -5.51
CA LYS A 141 -14.10 7.35 -5.57
C LYS A 141 -15.41 7.75 -4.90
N LYS A 142 -16.50 7.03 -5.19
CA LYS A 142 -17.81 7.26 -4.56
C LYS A 142 -17.73 7.09 -3.03
N ASN A 143 -17.00 6.10 -2.53
CA ASN A 143 -16.84 5.87 -1.10
C ASN A 143 -15.92 6.90 -0.43
N TYR A 144 -14.87 7.38 -1.12
CA TYR A 144 -14.06 8.49 -0.63
C TYR A 144 -14.81 9.82 -0.61
N ASP A 145 -15.79 10.02 -1.49
CA ASP A 145 -16.63 11.23 -1.52
C ASP A 145 -17.67 11.25 -0.39
N CYS A 146 -17.87 10.16 0.37
CA CYS A 146 -18.71 10.17 1.56
C CYS A 146 -18.15 11.09 2.65
N ASP A 147 -19.04 11.58 3.54
CA ASP A 147 -18.62 12.39 4.69
C ASP A 147 -17.64 11.61 5.61
N ILE A 148 -17.83 10.28 5.73
CA ILE A 148 -17.02 9.39 6.56
C ILE A 148 -16.68 8.14 5.77
N THR A 149 -15.36 7.83 5.66
CA THR A 149 -14.87 6.65 4.93
C THR A 149 -14.07 5.75 5.84
N TYR A 150 -14.46 4.47 5.89
CA TYR A 150 -13.75 3.41 6.61
C TYR A 150 -12.80 2.68 5.66
N ALA A 151 -11.58 2.44 6.09
CA ALA A 151 -10.59 1.69 5.30
C ALA A 151 -9.51 1.08 6.19
N THR A 152 -8.72 0.16 5.66
CA THR A 152 -7.47 -0.25 6.29
C THR A 152 -6.35 0.73 5.95
N ASN A 153 -5.27 0.75 6.76
CA ASN A 153 -4.07 1.51 6.48
C ASN A 153 -3.47 1.12 5.12
N SER A 154 -3.45 -0.18 4.81
CA SER A 154 -2.92 -0.71 3.54
C SER A 154 -3.72 -0.21 2.33
N GLU A 155 -5.07 -0.28 2.37
CA GLU A 155 -5.90 0.21 1.26
C GLU A 155 -5.73 1.71 1.02
N LEU A 156 -5.68 2.51 2.10
CA LEU A 156 -5.42 3.95 2.00
C LEU A 156 -4.05 4.23 1.38
N GLY A 157 -3.02 3.51 1.81
CA GLY A 157 -1.67 3.67 1.30
C GLY A 157 -1.53 3.20 -0.15
N PHE A 158 -2.15 2.09 -0.54
CA PHE A 158 -2.15 1.64 -1.93
C PHE A 158 -2.93 2.57 -2.85
N ASP A 159 -4.06 3.12 -2.41
CA ASP A 159 -4.80 4.12 -3.18
C ASP A 159 -3.99 5.41 -3.33
N TYR A 160 -3.29 5.83 -2.28
CA TYR A 160 -2.37 6.96 -2.37
C TYR A 160 -1.26 6.73 -3.41
N LEU A 161 -0.64 5.55 -3.42
CA LEU A 161 0.36 5.21 -4.43
C LEU A 161 -0.23 5.18 -5.84
N ARG A 162 -1.41 4.55 -6.03
CA ARG A 162 -2.11 4.50 -7.31
C ARG A 162 -2.46 5.90 -7.82
N ASP A 163 -2.97 6.77 -6.96
CA ASP A 163 -3.33 8.15 -7.30
C ASP A 163 -2.10 8.97 -7.74
N ASN A 164 -0.94 8.76 -7.10
CA ASN A 164 0.31 9.43 -7.49
C ASN A 164 0.90 8.92 -8.81
N MET A 165 0.39 7.80 -9.35
CA MET A 165 0.76 7.29 -10.68
C MET A 165 -0.20 7.75 -11.78
N LYS A 166 -1.32 8.43 -11.44
CA LYS A 166 -2.30 8.92 -12.42
C LYS A 166 -1.78 10.16 -13.15
N TYR A 167 -2.12 10.28 -14.42
CA TYR A 167 -1.74 11.44 -15.25
C TYR A 167 -2.65 12.65 -15.04
N SER A 168 -3.86 12.45 -14.56
CA SER A 168 -4.86 13.50 -14.35
C SER A 168 -5.45 13.44 -12.95
N LYS A 169 -5.63 14.62 -12.34
CA LYS A 169 -6.28 14.76 -11.03
C LYS A 169 -7.72 14.23 -11.01
N SER A 170 -8.40 14.23 -12.15
CA SER A 170 -9.76 13.68 -12.28
C SER A 170 -9.83 12.16 -12.16
N GLU A 171 -8.73 11.46 -12.42
CA GLU A 171 -8.61 10.00 -12.32
C GLU A 171 -8.28 9.52 -10.92
N MET A 172 -7.87 10.42 -10.02
CA MET A 172 -7.58 10.10 -8.63
C MET A 172 -8.88 9.72 -7.91
N VAL A 173 -8.77 8.74 -7.03
CA VAL A 173 -9.90 8.24 -6.24
C VAL A 173 -10.00 8.92 -4.88
N GLN A 174 -8.87 9.26 -4.26
CA GLN A 174 -8.83 9.96 -3.00
C GLN A 174 -9.04 11.47 -3.20
N ARG A 175 -9.64 12.10 -2.20
CA ARG A 175 -9.64 13.56 -2.03
C ARG A 175 -8.57 13.96 -1.02
N GLU A 176 -8.44 15.27 -0.77
CA GLU A 176 -7.52 15.79 0.24
C GLU A 176 -7.81 15.20 1.63
N HIS A 177 -6.75 14.93 2.39
CA HIS A 177 -6.86 14.40 3.75
C HIS A 177 -7.11 15.55 4.73
N ASN A 178 -8.14 15.40 5.59
CA ASN A 178 -8.49 16.42 6.58
C ASN A 178 -8.38 15.90 8.02
N TYR A 179 -9.07 14.80 8.31
CA TYR A 179 -9.10 14.23 9.65
C TYR A 179 -9.14 12.69 9.59
N ALA A 180 -8.34 12.05 10.42
CA ALA A 180 -8.31 10.60 10.52
C ALA A 180 -8.38 10.14 11.98
N ILE A 181 -9.11 9.04 12.20
CA ILE A 181 -9.12 8.31 13.46
C ILE A 181 -8.52 6.93 13.16
N VAL A 182 -7.45 6.56 13.85
CA VAL A 182 -6.79 5.26 13.69
C VAL A 182 -7.17 4.38 14.88
N ASP A 183 -7.93 3.32 14.61
CA ASP A 183 -8.21 2.29 15.61
C ASP A 183 -7.06 1.29 15.67
N GLU A 184 -6.78 0.76 16.85
CA GLU A 184 -5.64 -0.15 17.10
C GLU A 184 -4.31 0.40 16.55
N ILE A 185 -3.99 1.61 16.99
CA ILE A 185 -2.85 2.41 16.50
C ILE A 185 -1.49 1.70 16.67
N ASP A 186 -1.34 0.82 17.64
CA ASP A 186 -0.17 -0.03 17.87
C ASP A 186 0.07 -0.97 16.68
N SER A 187 -0.97 -1.62 16.16
CA SER A 187 -0.85 -2.44 14.95
C SER A 187 -0.39 -1.62 13.74
N CYS A 188 -0.99 -0.46 13.51
CA CYS A 188 -0.68 0.38 12.34
C CYS A 188 0.70 1.05 12.42
N LEU A 189 1.05 1.65 13.58
CA LEU A 189 2.22 2.52 13.71
C LEU A 189 3.42 1.86 14.39
N ILE A 190 3.28 0.65 14.92
CA ILE A 190 4.37 -0.10 15.54
C ILE A 190 4.60 -1.42 14.80
N ASP A 191 3.63 -2.33 14.76
CA ASP A 191 3.82 -3.68 14.24
C ASP A 191 4.07 -3.67 12.72
N GLU A 192 3.30 -2.90 11.97
CA GLU A 192 3.40 -2.80 10.50
C GLU A 192 4.22 -1.60 10.01
N ALA A 193 4.75 -0.77 10.92
CA ALA A 193 5.40 0.50 10.59
C ALA A 193 6.62 0.38 9.66
N ARG A 194 7.27 -0.78 9.62
CA ARG A 194 8.46 -1.03 8.79
C ARG A 194 8.15 -1.79 7.50
N THR A 195 6.91 -2.17 7.27
CA THR A 195 6.52 -2.90 6.06
C THR A 195 6.20 -1.92 4.95
N PRO A 196 7.05 -1.80 3.91
CA PRO A 196 6.78 -0.88 2.82
C PRO A 196 5.59 -1.39 1.99
N LEU A 197 4.77 -0.46 1.52
CA LEU A 197 3.78 -0.73 0.50
C LEU A 197 4.44 -0.57 -0.87
N ILE A 198 4.37 -1.60 -1.71
CA ILE A 198 5.05 -1.63 -3.01
C ILE A 198 4.03 -2.00 -4.09
N ILE A 199 3.95 -1.18 -5.14
CA ILE A 199 3.28 -1.52 -6.39
C ILE A 199 4.36 -1.92 -7.38
N SER A 200 4.28 -3.14 -7.88
CA SER A 200 5.17 -3.65 -8.92
C SER A 200 4.40 -3.92 -10.20
N GLY A 201 5.07 -3.76 -11.32
CA GLY A 201 4.57 -4.12 -12.65
C GLY A 201 5.55 -5.03 -13.36
N ALA A 202 5.08 -5.71 -14.41
CA ALA A 202 5.94 -6.49 -15.27
C ALA A 202 6.93 -5.54 -15.99
N ALA A 203 8.22 -5.83 -15.90
CA ALA A 203 9.22 -5.18 -16.74
C ALA A 203 9.05 -5.65 -18.21
N GLU A 204 9.70 -4.94 -19.14
CA GLU A 204 9.76 -5.37 -20.52
C GLU A 204 10.26 -6.82 -20.62
N ASP A 205 9.64 -7.60 -21.51
CA ASP A 205 10.09 -8.97 -21.78
C ASP A 205 11.44 -8.93 -22.52
N LYS A 206 12.48 -9.26 -21.77
CA LYS A 206 13.88 -9.33 -22.26
C LYS A 206 14.37 -10.77 -22.40
N THR A 207 13.48 -11.75 -22.41
CA THR A 207 13.77 -13.19 -22.46
C THR A 207 14.74 -13.56 -23.57
N ASP A 208 14.51 -13.07 -24.79
CA ASP A 208 15.38 -13.36 -25.94
C ASP A 208 16.80 -12.87 -25.75
N LYS A 209 16.97 -11.73 -25.06
CA LYS A 209 18.31 -11.16 -24.77
C LYS A 209 19.06 -12.04 -23.77
N TYR A 210 18.42 -12.51 -22.71
CA TYR A 210 19.06 -13.43 -21.75
C TYR A 210 19.52 -14.73 -22.42
N LEU A 211 18.68 -15.33 -23.26
CA LEU A 211 19.02 -16.54 -23.98
C LEU A 211 20.16 -16.36 -25.00
N ALA A 212 20.16 -15.24 -25.71
CA ALA A 212 21.20 -14.91 -26.67
C ALA A 212 22.56 -14.70 -25.97
N VAL A 213 22.56 -13.91 -24.89
CA VAL A 213 23.77 -13.60 -24.10
C VAL A 213 24.31 -14.84 -23.42
N ASP A 214 23.48 -15.70 -22.82
CA ASP A 214 23.92 -16.93 -22.19
C ASP A 214 24.66 -17.87 -23.18
N ARG A 215 24.17 -17.98 -24.42
CA ARG A 215 24.84 -18.75 -25.47
C ARG A 215 26.22 -18.21 -25.80
N ILE A 216 26.35 -16.88 -25.88
CA ILE A 216 27.61 -16.20 -26.24
C ILE A 216 28.62 -16.28 -25.10
N VAL A 217 28.19 -16.06 -23.86
CA VAL A 217 29.07 -16.12 -22.70
C VAL A 217 29.66 -17.52 -22.50
N LYS A 218 28.95 -18.58 -22.86
CA LYS A 218 29.46 -19.97 -22.82
C LYS A 218 30.56 -20.27 -23.84
N LEU A 219 30.81 -19.39 -24.80
CA LEU A 219 31.90 -19.52 -25.76
C LEU A 219 33.24 -18.88 -25.28
N LEU A 220 33.20 -18.18 -24.16
CA LEU A 220 34.40 -17.56 -23.58
C LEU A 220 35.30 -18.58 -22.91
N ASN A 221 36.60 -18.36 -23.02
CA ASN A 221 37.64 -19.18 -22.37
C ASN A 221 38.00 -18.62 -21.00
N GLU A 222 38.55 -19.45 -20.11
CA GLU A 222 38.93 -19.07 -18.73
C GLU A 222 39.92 -17.87 -18.65
N LYS A 223 40.67 -17.57 -19.71
CA LYS A 223 41.56 -16.41 -19.76
C LYS A 223 40.88 -15.09 -20.12
N GLU A 224 39.64 -15.14 -20.53
CA GLU A 224 38.88 -13.99 -21.03
C GLU A 224 38.04 -13.31 -19.96
N TYR A 225 38.04 -13.85 -18.74
CA TYR A 225 37.39 -13.28 -17.55
C TYR A 225 38.21 -13.53 -16.29
N GLU A 226 38.06 -12.68 -15.31
CA GLU A 226 38.66 -12.80 -13.97
C GLU A 226 37.57 -12.96 -12.93
N ILE A 227 37.74 -13.96 -12.05
CA ILE A 227 36.78 -14.27 -10.98
C ILE A 227 37.31 -13.75 -9.65
N ASP A 228 36.58 -12.91 -8.98
CA ASP A 228 36.77 -12.56 -7.58
C ASP A 228 35.76 -13.32 -6.72
N GLU A 229 36.18 -14.46 -6.19
CA GLU A 229 35.32 -15.30 -5.34
C GLU A 229 34.95 -14.61 -4.01
N LYS A 230 35.78 -13.71 -3.52
CA LYS A 230 35.59 -13.03 -2.25
C LYS A 230 34.46 -12.02 -2.32
N ASP A 231 34.45 -11.22 -3.38
CA ASP A 231 33.43 -10.21 -3.61
C ASP A 231 32.27 -10.72 -4.47
N LYS A 232 32.26 -12.04 -4.79
CA LYS A 232 31.29 -12.68 -5.69
C LYS A 232 31.08 -11.87 -6.98
N ASN A 233 32.19 -11.43 -7.58
CA ASN A 233 32.18 -10.64 -8.80
C ASN A 233 33.01 -11.32 -9.91
N ILE A 234 32.68 -10.99 -11.16
CA ILE A 234 33.38 -11.49 -12.35
C ILE A 234 33.46 -10.37 -13.38
N LEU A 235 34.61 -10.19 -13.95
CA LEU A 235 34.89 -9.15 -14.91
C LEU A 235 35.55 -9.71 -16.17
N LEU A 236 35.21 -9.16 -17.33
CA LEU A 236 35.89 -9.48 -18.58
C LEU A 236 37.30 -8.88 -18.60
N THR A 237 38.25 -9.66 -19.09
CA THR A 237 39.58 -9.13 -19.48
C THR A 237 39.46 -8.36 -20.80
N ASN A 238 40.52 -7.62 -21.18
CA ASN A 238 40.55 -6.93 -22.47
C ASN A 238 40.37 -7.92 -23.65
N ASP A 239 40.94 -9.12 -23.55
CA ASP A 239 40.78 -10.16 -24.57
C ASP A 239 39.32 -10.66 -24.60
N GLY A 240 38.70 -10.80 -23.44
CA GLY A 240 37.27 -11.16 -23.31
C GLY A 240 36.35 -10.13 -23.92
N VAL A 241 36.62 -8.84 -23.71
CA VAL A 241 35.86 -7.74 -24.34
C VAL A 241 35.98 -7.81 -25.86
N ASN A 242 37.21 -7.91 -26.38
CA ASN A 242 37.44 -8.02 -27.83
C ASN A 242 36.77 -9.24 -28.46
N HIS A 243 36.70 -10.37 -27.73
CA HIS A 243 36.04 -11.59 -28.22
C HIS A 243 34.54 -11.44 -28.23
N ILE A 244 33.97 -10.92 -27.14
CA ILE A 244 32.51 -10.66 -27.03
C ILE A 244 32.05 -9.68 -28.11
N GLU A 245 32.77 -8.60 -28.37
CA GLU A 245 32.46 -7.64 -29.42
C GLU A 245 32.33 -8.33 -30.78
N LYS A 246 33.27 -9.20 -31.13
CA LYS A 246 33.20 -9.98 -32.37
C LYS A 246 32.00 -10.90 -32.44
N LEU A 247 31.68 -11.59 -31.33
CA LEU A 247 30.57 -12.49 -31.27
C LEU A 247 29.22 -11.77 -31.38
N PHE A 248 29.05 -10.66 -30.66
CA PHE A 248 27.81 -9.85 -30.72
C PHE A 248 27.67 -9.11 -32.07
N SER A 249 28.78 -8.65 -32.66
CA SER A 249 28.75 -8.06 -34.02
C SER A 249 28.32 -9.11 -35.05
N SER A 250 28.85 -10.32 -34.96
CA SER A 250 28.47 -11.44 -35.83
C SER A 250 26.99 -11.85 -35.68
N ALA A 251 26.45 -11.69 -34.46
CA ALA A 251 25.04 -11.98 -34.14
C ALA A 251 24.11 -10.78 -34.47
N GLY A 252 24.66 -9.63 -34.88
CA GLY A 252 23.87 -8.42 -35.17
C GLY A 252 23.20 -7.77 -33.95
N ILE A 253 23.75 -8.03 -32.75
CA ILE A 253 23.18 -7.56 -31.49
C ILE A 253 23.88 -6.27 -31.01
N LEU A 254 25.17 -6.08 -31.38
CA LEU A 254 25.96 -4.96 -30.95
C LEU A 254 25.70 -3.71 -31.79
N LYS A 255 25.47 -2.60 -31.13
CA LYS A 255 25.38 -1.28 -31.77
C LYS A 255 26.73 -0.59 -31.75
N ASN A 256 27.02 0.20 -32.79
CA ASN A 256 28.24 1.01 -32.92
C ASN A 256 29.58 0.26 -32.76
N ASN A 257 29.58 -1.07 -32.87
CA ASN A 257 30.77 -1.93 -32.73
C ASN A 257 31.65 -1.69 -31.47
N ASN A 258 31.07 -1.16 -30.41
CA ASN A 258 31.73 -0.93 -29.13
C ASN A 258 30.84 -1.45 -28.00
N PHE A 259 31.34 -2.41 -27.22
CA PHE A 259 30.59 -3.04 -26.14
C PHE A 259 30.18 -2.07 -25.03
N TYR A 260 31.03 -1.08 -24.75
CA TYR A 260 30.77 -0.06 -23.72
C TYR A 260 30.12 1.23 -24.26
N ASP A 261 29.59 1.20 -25.47
CA ASP A 261 28.81 2.33 -25.98
C ASP A 261 27.56 2.55 -25.10
N PRO A 262 27.15 3.80 -24.84
CA PRO A 262 25.94 4.10 -24.08
C PRO A 262 24.68 3.35 -24.54
N GLU A 263 24.58 3.05 -25.85
CA GLU A 263 23.47 2.29 -26.41
C GLU A 263 23.50 0.78 -26.09
N ASN A 264 24.64 0.27 -25.59
CA ASN A 264 24.88 -1.12 -25.25
C ASN A 264 24.96 -1.38 -23.74
N LEU A 265 24.69 -0.39 -22.88
CA LEU A 265 24.78 -0.54 -21.41
C LEU A 265 23.92 -1.69 -20.88
N ASP A 266 22.72 -1.88 -21.44
CA ASP A 266 21.87 -3.03 -21.11
C ASP A 266 22.59 -4.36 -21.43
N LEU A 267 23.29 -4.42 -22.57
CA LEU A 267 24.01 -5.63 -23.00
C LEU A 267 25.18 -5.94 -22.07
N VAL A 268 25.91 -4.92 -21.61
CA VAL A 268 26.97 -5.06 -20.60
C VAL A 268 26.41 -5.66 -19.31
N HIS A 269 25.24 -5.18 -18.88
CA HIS A 269 24.55 -5.71 -17.71
C HIS A 269 24.18 -7.19 -17.87
N PHE A 270 23.55 -7.58 -19.00
CA PHE A 270 23.20 -8.98 -19.27
C PHE A 270 24.43 -9.90 -19.31
N VAL A 271 25.54 -9.45 -19.90
CA VAL A 271 26.79 -10.21 -19.95
C VAL A 271 27.33 -10.45 -18.54
N ASN A 272 27.35 -9.42 -17.71
CA ASN A 272 27.82 -9.56 -16.32
C ASN A 272 26.95 -10.53 -15.52
N GLN A 273 25.63 -10.47 -15.68
CA GLN A 273 24.74 -11.40 -14.99
C GLN A 273 24.86 -12.83 -15.53
N ALA A 274 25.02 -13.00 -16.84
CA ALA A 274 25.25 -14.33 -17.43
C ALA A 274 26.59 -14.94 -17.00
N LEU A 275 27.66 -14.15 -16.91
CA LEU A 275 28.95 -14.59 -16.37
C LEU A 275 28.80 -15.03 -14.91
N LYS A 276 28.17 -14.22 -14.05
CA LYS A 276 27.89 -14.58 -12.65
C LYS A 276 27.11 -15.90 -12.57
N ALA A 277 26.01 -16.00 -13.32
CA ALA A 277 25.17 -17.18 -13.34
C ALA A 277 25.95 -18.45 -13.71
N ASN A 278 26.80 -18.38 -14.74
CA ASN A 278 27.53 -19.54 -15.25
C ASN A 278 28.72 -19.95 -14.37
N HIS A 279 29.43 -19.01 -13.75
CA HIS A 279 30.70 -19.30 -13.08
C HIS A 279 30.65 -19.19 -11.56
N LEU A 280 29.82 -18.32 -10.98
CA LEU A 280 29.77 -18.10 -9.53
C LEU A 280 28.62 -18.86 -8.84
N PHE A 281 27.48 -19.03 -9.52
CA PHE A 281 26.32 -19.66 -8.93
C PHE A 281 26.16 -21.12 -9.38
N LYS A 282 26.20 -22.06 -8.43
CA LYS A 282 26.20 -23.51 -8.69
C LYS A 282 24.86 -24.13 -8.26
N LYS A 283 24.33 -24.97 -9.14
CA LYS A 283 23.16 -25.81 -8.83
C LYS A 283 23.44 -26.70 -7.62
N ASP A 284 22.43 -26.96 -6.81
CA ASP A 284 22.45 -27.76 -5.59
C ASP A 284 23.34 -27.18 -4.46
N LYS A 285 23.93 -26.00 -4.65
CA LYS A 285 24.65 -25.24 -3.64
C LYS A 285 23.98 -23.90 -3.37
N ASP A 286 23.85 -23.07 -4.41
CA ASP A 286 23.30 -21.70 -4.30
C ASP A 286 21.80 -21.66 -4.67
N TYR A 287 21.36 -22.60 -5.50
CA TYR A 287 19.97 -22.76 -5.91
C TYR A 287 19.66 -24.21 -6.29
N LEU A 288 18.37 -24.55 -6.32
CA LEU A 288 17.88 -25.82 -6.89
C LEU A 288 16.72 -25.55 -7.87
N ILE A 289 16.44 -26.55 -8.71
CA ILE A 289 15.31 -26.50 -9.64
C ILE A 289 14.20 -27.39 -9.08
N LYS A 290 13.04 -26.78 -8.81
CA LYS A 290 11.85 -27.48 -8.35
C LYS A 290 10.62 -26.94 -9.10
N ASP A 291 9.80 -27.82 -9.62
CA ASP A 291 8.58 -27.48 -10.37
C ASP A 291 8.86 -26.47 -11.52
N ASN A 292 9.95 -26.69 -12.26
CA ASN A 292 10.44 -25.82 -13.35
C ASN A 292 10.76 -24.38 -12.91
N ASN A 293 11.05 -24.15 -11.62
CA ASN A 293 11.41 -22.85 -11.06
C ASN A 293 12.74 -22.93 -10.31
N ILE A 294 13.51 -21.85 -10.34
CA ILE A 294 14.69 -21.66 -9.51
C ILE A 294 14.24 -21.34 -8.06
N LYS A 295 14.77 -22.10 -7.11
CA LYS A 295 14.60 -21.87 -5.68
C LYS A 295 15.95 -21.57 -5.06
N ILE A 296 16.08 -20.46 -4.34
CA ILE A 296 17.32 -20.05 -3.69
C ILE A 296 17.57 -20.92 -2.45
N ILE A 297 18.82 -21.33 -2.26
CA ILE A 297 19.29 -21.99 -1.04
C ILE A 297 20.00 -20.95 -0.19
N ASP A 298 19.61 -20.82 1.07
CA ASP A 298 20.28 -19.96 2.03
C ASP A 298 21.68 -20.54 2.36
N GLU A 299 22.71 -19.75 2.14
CA GLU A 299 24.11 -20.17 2.28
C GLU A 299 24.48 -20.59 3.73
N LEU A 300 23.82 -19.98 4.73
CA LEU A 300 24.11 -20.25 6.13
C LEU A 300 23.33 -21.44 6.69
N THR A 301 22.06 -21.56 6.30
CA THR A 301 21.16 -22.57 6.89
C THR A 301 20.93 -23.77 5.99
N GLY A 302 21.28 -23.69 4.69
CA GLY A 302 20.99 -24.71 3.70
C GLY A 302 19.49 -24.88 3.39
N ARG A 303 18.64 -23.96 3.85
CA ARG A 303 17.19 -24.02 3.66
C ARG A 303 16.76 -23.32 2.37
N ILE A 304 15.68 -23.81 1.79
CA ILE A 304 15.05 -23.15 0.63
C ILE A 304 14.37 -21.88 1.10
N LEU A 305 14.68 -20.76 0.43
CA LEU A 305 14.02 -19.48 0.64
C LEU A 305 12.82 -19.39 -0.30
N GLU A 306 11.63 -19.76 0.20
CA GLU A 306 10.40 -19.70 -0.59
C GLU A 306 10.04 -18.23 -0.94
N GLY A 307 9.59 -18.04 -2.19
CA GLY A 307 9.14 -16.74 -2.68
C GLY A 307 10.24 -15.69 -2.93
N ARG A 308 11.52 -16.01 -2.67
CA ARG A 308 12.63 -15.08 -2.96
C ARG A 308 13.22 -15.35 -4.34
N ARG A 309 13.72 -14.28 -4.97
CA ARG A 309 14.45 -14.30 -6.25
C ARG A 309 15.77 -13.55 -6.09
N PHE A 310 16.78 -13.92 -6.90
CA PHE A 310 17.99 -13.09 -7.03
C PHE A 310 17.63 -11.78 -7.73
N GLY A 311 18.22 -10.68 -7.28
CA GLY A 311 18.02 -9.36 -7.87
C GLY A 311 18.83 -9.12 -9.13
N ASP A 312 18.65 -7.94 -9.70
CA ASP A 312 19.46 -7.37 -10.80
C ASP A 312 19.55 -8.24 -12.06
N GLY A 313 18.51 -9.02 -12.39
CA GLY A 313 18.51 -9.88 -13.56
C GLY A 313 19.31 -11.18 -13.42
N LEU A 314 19.96 -11.44 -12.28
CA LEU A 314 20.71 -12.67 -12.05
C LEU A 314 19.80 -13.91 -12.04
N HIS A 315 18.57 -13.79 -11.52
CA HIS A 315 17.62 -14.90 -11.52
C HIS A 315 17.29 -15.33 -12.94
N GLN A 316 17.00 -14.39 -13.83
CA GLN A 316 16.73 -14.62 -15.25
C GLN A 316 17.95 -15.20 -15.98
N ALA A 317 19.15 -14.74 -15.63
CA ALA A 317 20.38 -15.30 -16.17
C ALA A 317 20.60 -16.76 -15.74
N ILE A 318 20.22 -17.14 -14.52
CA ILE A 318 20.23 -18.54 -14.05
C ILE A 318 19.13 -19.35 -14.75
N GLU A 319 17.93 -18.79 -14.93
CA GLU A 319 16.86 -19.45 -15.68
C GLU A 319 17.30 -19.73 -17.14
N ALA A 320 17.98 -18.77 -17.79
CA ALA A 320 18.56 -18.95 -19.12
C ALA A 320 19.64 -20.04 -19.14
N LYS A 321 20.57 -20.03 -18.17
CA LYS A 321 21.62 -21.05 -18.00
C LYS A 321 21.06 -22.46 -17.91
N GLU A 322 20.01 -22.65 -17.11
CA GLU A 322 19.36 -23.93 -16.83
C GLU A 322 18.31 -24.30 -17.90
N LYS A 323 18.07 -23.43 -18.87
CA LYS A 323 17.11 -23.64 -19.98
C LYS A 323 15.68 -23.88 -19.49
N ILE A 324 15.28 -23.21 -18.44
CA ILE A 324 13.91 -23.17 -17.94
C ILE A 324 13.21 -21.89 -18.42
N GLU A 325 11.90 -21.81 -18.23
CA GLU A 325 11.12 -20.64 -18.61
C GLU A 325 11.58 -19.41 -17.85
N ILE A 326 12.01 -18.37 -18.57
CA ILE A 326 12.46 -17.11 -18.00
C ILE A 326 11.23 -16.28 -17.58
N GLN A 327 11.12 -16.01 -16.32
CA GLN A 327 10.04 -15.19 -15.79
C GLN A 327 10.42 -13.72 -15.83
N ALA A 328 9.48 -12.88 -16.27
CA ALA A 328 9.68 -11.43 -16.31
C ALA A 328 10.11 -10.90 -14.92
N GLU A 329 10.99 -9.93 -14.92
CA GLU A 329 11.37 -9.21 -13.72
C GLU A 329 10.22 -8.29 -13.31
N ASN A 330 9.93 -8.22 -12.02
CA ASN A 330 8.97 -7.26 -11.50
C ASN A 330 9.69 -5.95 -11.19
N GLN A 331 9.33 -4.90 -11.90
CA GLN A 331 9.84 -3.56 -11.62
C GLN A 331 8.98 -2.88 -10.56
N THR A 332 9.60 -2.33 -9.53
CA THR A 332 8.88 -1.46 -8.57
C THR A 332 8.46 -0.18 -9.29
N LEU A 333 7.14 0.04 -9.38
CA LEU A 333 6.57 1.23 -9.99
C LEU A 333 6.38 2.35 -8.97
N ALA A 334 5.97 2.01 -7.76
CA ALA A 334 5.79 2.94 -6.66
C ALA A 334 6.02 2.24 -5.32
N SER A 335 6.50 2.98 -4.32
CA SER A 335 6.66 2.50 -2.95
C SER A 335 6.50 3.63 -1.93
N ILE A 336 6.03 3.30 -0.74
CA ILE A 336 5.92 4.21 0.39
C ILE A 336 6.29 3.48 1.68
#